data_0debcb944f40227d2a04f71f4d5b2e62
#
_entry.id   0debcb944f40227d2a04f71f4d5b2e62
#
_cell.length_a   1.000
_cell.length_b   1.000
_cell.length_c   1.000
_cell.angle_alpha   90.00
_cell.angle_beta   90.00
_cell.angle_gamma   90.00
#
_symmetry.space_group_name_H-M   'P 1'
#
loop_
_entity.id
_entity.type
_entity.pdbx_description
1 polymer ?
#
loop_
_entity_poly.entity_id
_entity_poly.type
_entity_poly.pdbx_seq_one_letter_code
_entity_poly.pdbx_strand_id
1 'polypeptide(L)'
;MKRIAFILLLCLQSAASQSYVKTNQSPLSVSQFIGYDSYDNLYTITDMVLRKENTSGVFLFTDFQLGNITSVDIINPFNVVVFYADTNTAILLDNKLSLIEQINFNLLADVANISSVSNAGGNKLWLFNADSQQLELYNYRNNTKNIISLPIAEILTDQTSDFNYNYILTPTSIKVYTVFGGLVKSIPFQGGQKIITHKGRVFVVKDNMMYEIIKDSLKLLSIKTAQISIQDLQVFEDFLYIYDRKNVHSFVVQKPKK
;
A
#
# COMPACT_ATOMS: atom_id res chain seq x y z
N MET A 1 41.34 44.86 29.22
CA MET A 1 40.02 44.35 28.83
C MET A 1 40.16 43.51 27.56
N LYS A 2 40.23 42.16 27.68
CA LYS A 2 40.36 41.24 26.53
C LYS A 2 38.95 40.85 26.09
N ARG A 3 38.56 41.18 24.85
CA ARG A 3 37.30 40.75 24.24
C ARG A 3 37.49 39.36 23.67
N ILE A 4 36.83 38.37 24.28
CA ILE A 4 36.76 37.01 23.74
C ILE A 4 35.64 37.02 22.70
N ALA A 5 35.98 36.83 21.42
CA ALA A 5 35.04 36.61 20.37
C ALA A 5 34.60 35.13 20.38
N PHE A 6 33.33 34.88 20.69
CA PHE A 6 32.73 33.55 20.62
C PHE A 6 32.32 33.28 19.19
N ILE A 7 33.12 32.49 18.47
CA ILE A 7 32.76 32.04 17.11
C ILE A 7 31.77 30.88 17.26
N LEU A 8 30.47 31.16 17.00
CA LEU A 8 29.44 30.16 16.93
C LEU A 8 29.61 29.39 15.61
N LEU A 9 30.20 28.19 15.70
CA LEU A 9 30.32 27.28 14.56
C LEU A 9 28.95 26.63 14.33
N LEU A 10 28.12 27.19 13.42
CA LEU A 10 26.90 26.56 12.93
C LEU A 10 27.31 25.34 12.08
N CYS A 11 27.26 24.15 12.69
CA CYS A 11 27.27 22.90 11.92
C CYS A 11 26.00 22.81 11.11
N LEU A 12 26.01 23.25 9.87
CA LEU A 12 25.02 22.90 8.86
C LEU A 12 25.10 21.39 8.62
N GLN A 13 24.32 20.63 9.37
CA GLN A 13 24.06 19.24 9.01
C GLN A 13 23.22 19.27 7.73
N SER A 14 23.88 19.12 6.59
CA SER A 14 23.23 18.81 5.32
C SER A 14 22.51 17.46 5.51
N ALA A 15 21.21 17.50 5.73
CA ALA A 15 20.37 16.31 5.67
C ALA A 15 20.48 15.77 4.24
N ALA A 16 21.34 14.77 4.04
CA ALA A 16 21.51 14.12 2.76
C ALA A 16 20.16 13.54 2.34
N SER A 17 19.53 14.17 1.34
CA SER A 17 18.28 13.71 0.78
C SER A 17 18.54 12.40 0.05
N GLN A 18 17.82 11.33 0.40
CA GLN A 18 17.78 10.14 -0.43
C GLN A 18 17.27 10.56 -1.82
N SER A 19 18.02 10.21 -2.85
CA SER A 19 17.63 10.43 -4.24
C SER A 19 17.32 9.08 -4.90
N TYR A 20 16.31 9.08 -5.75
CA TYR A 20 15.98 7.93 -6.57
C TYR A 20 16.54 8.15 -7.98
N VAL A 21 17.28 7.18 -8.49
CA VAL A 21 17.85 7.22 -9.84
C VAL A 21 17.18 6.20 -10.70
N LYS A 22 16.67 6.63 -11.85
CA LYS A 22 16.05 5.75 -12.85
C LYS A 22 17.10 4.77 -13.37
N THR A 23 16.79 3.47 -13.28
CA THR A 23 17.67 2.38 -13.71
C THR A 23 17.14 1.66 -14.94
N ASN A 24 15.81 1.57 -15.09
CA ASN A 24 15.20 0.85 -16.19
C ASN A 24 13.85 1.45 -16.59
N GLN A 25 13.40 1.08 -17.78
CA GLN A 25 12.05 1.31 -18.29
C GLN A 25 11.67 0.14 -19.18
N SER A 26 10.59 -0.55 -18.83
CA SER A 26 10.08 -1.71 -19.55
C SER A 26 8.67 -1.45 -20.04
N PRO A 27 8.34 -1.70 -21.32
CA PRO A 27 6.98 -1.59 -21.82
C PRO A 27 6.06 -2.55 -21.04
N LEU A 28 4.91 -2.04 -20.61
CA LEU A 28 3.84 -2.81 -20.00
C LEU A 28 2.51 -2.14 -20.36
N SER A 29 1.55 -2.93 -20.87
CA SER A 29 0.21 -2.45 -21.21
C SER A 29 -0.81 -3.33 -20.51
N VAL A 30 -1.30 -2.87 -19.35
CA VAL A 30 -2.23 -3.57 -18.47
C VAL A 30 -3.25 -2.58 -17.91
N SER A 31 -4.36 -3.06 -17.36
CA SER A 31 -5.34 -2.20 -16.70
C SER A 31 -4.78 -1.66 -15.39
N GLN A 32 -4.07 -2.51 -14.63
CA GLN A 32 -3.47 -2.14 -13.34
C GLN A 32 -2.15 -2.89 -13.10
N PHE A 33 -1.14 -2.18 -12.64
CA PHE A 33 0.10 -2.73 -12.14
C PHE A 33 0.00 -2.90 -10.62
N ILE A 34 0.07 -4.14 -10.13
CA ILE A 34 0.03 -4.42 -8.69
C ILE A 34 1.43 -4.34 -8.08
N GLY A 35 2.41 -4.97 -8.72
CA GLY A 35 3.80 -4.94 -8.27
C GLY A 35 4.49 -6.28 -8.34
N TYR A 36 5.62 -6.36 -7.62
CA TYR A 36 6.43 -7.56 -7.46
C TYR A 36 6.30 -8.11 -6.05
N ASP A 37 6.22 -9.42 -5.89
CA ASP A 37 6.29 -10.06 -4.58
C ASP A 37 7.76 -10.36 -4.16
N SER A 38 7.95 -10.93 -2.97
CA SER A 38 9.27 -11.25 -2.41
C SER A 38 10.05 -12.35 -3.17
N TYR A 39 9.48 -12.91 -4.22
CA TYR A 39 10.08 -13.89 -5.12
C TYR A 39 10.23 -13.38 -6.54
N ASP A 40 10.18 -12.04 -6.74
CA ASP A 40 10.26 -11.37 -8.04
C ASP A 40 9.16 -11.77 -9.03
N ASN A 41 8.01 -12.22 -8.54
CA ASN A 41 6.87 -12.46 -9.41
C ASN A 41 6.14 -11.14 -9.68
N LEU A 42 5.90 -10.83 -10.95
CA LEU A 42 5.11 -9.67 -11.39
C LEU A 42 3.62 -9.99 -11.31
N TYR A 43 2.85 -9.11 -10.66
CA TYR A 43 1.39 -9.17 -10.63
C TYR A 43 0.77 -7.99 -11.35
N THR A 44 -0.18 -8.29 -12.25
CA THR A 44 -0.92 -7.30 -13.05
C THR A 44 -2.38 -7.70 -13.18
N ILE A 45 -3.24 -6.72 -13.49
CA ILE A 45 -4.63 -6.98 -13.86
C ILE A 45 -4.84 -6.48 -15.29
N THR A 46 -5.50 -7.32 -16.11
CA THR A 46 -6.01 -6.96 -17.43
C THR A 46 -7.40 -7.57 -17.56
N ASP A 47 -8.39 -6.74 -17.86
CA ASP A 47 -9.76 -7.17 -18.14
C ASP A 47 -10.34 -8.16 -17.08
N MET A 48 -10.30 -7.82 -15.79
CA MET A 48 -10.74 -8.66 -14.67
C MET A 48 -9.88 -9.91 -14.40
N VAL A 49 -8.78 -10.11 -15.12
CA VAL A 49 -7.88 -11.25 -14.92
C VAL A 49 -6.67 -10.80 -14.12
N LEU A 50 -6.49 -11.38 -12.94
CA LEU A 50 -5.24 -11.30 -12.18
C LEU A 50 -4.22 -12.23 -12.83
N ARG A 51 -3.08 -11.68 -13.22
CA ARG A 51 -1.94 -12.39 -13.80
C ARG A 51 -0.74 -12.32 -12.86
N LYS A 52 -0.16 -13.46 -12.56
CA LYS A 52 1.14 -13.60 -11.93
C LYS A 52 2.12 -14.21 -12.92
N GLU A 53 3.28 -13.60 -13.07
CA GLU A 53 4.30 -14.05 -14.03
C GLU A 53 5.68 -14.07 -13.39
N ASN A 54 6.44 -15.12 -13.70
CA ASN A 54 7.85 -15.25 -13.37
C ASN A 54 8.57 -16.06 -14.44
N THR A 55 9.86 -16.37 -14.22
CA THR A 55 10.67 -17.20 -15.13
C THR A 55 10.17 -18.65 -15.27
N SER A 56 9.35 -19.14 -14.34
CA SER A 56 8.81 -20.51 -14.33
C SER A 56 7.47 -20.63 -15.02
N GLY A 57 6.79 -19.52 -15.31
CA GLY A 57 5.51 -19.53 -16.00
C GLY A 57 4.58 -18.40 -15.66
N VAL A 58 3.34 -18.55 -16.12
CA VAL A 58 2.25 -17.60 -15.94
C VAL A 58 1.12 -18.32 -15.23
N PHE A 59 0.59 -17.67 -14.19
CA PHE A 59 -0.60 -18.09 -13.45
C PHE A 59 -1.69 -17.03 -13.63
N LEU A 60 -2.93 -17.47 -13.78
CA LEU A 60 -4.08 -16.60 -14.00
C LEU A 60 -5.18 -16.93 -13.01
N PHE A 61 -5.85 -15.90 -12.52
CA PHE A 61 -7.08 -16.04 -11.75
C PHE A 61 -8.12 -15.06 -12.26
N THR A 62 -9.34 -15.51 -12.41
CA THR A 62 -10.52 -14.69 -12.72
C THR A 62 -11.78 -15.33 -12.16
N ASP A 63 -12.70 -14.49 -11.72
CA ASP A 63 -14.07 -14.87 -11.41
C ASP A 63 -15.01 -13.78 -11.94
N PHE A 64 -15.60 -14.04 -13.11
CA PHE A 64 -16.46 -13.07 -13.78
C PHE A 64 -17.79 -12.83 -13.04
N GLN A 65 -18.20 -13.72 -12.14
CA GLN A 65 -19.40 -13.54 -11.34
C GLN A 65 -19.22 -12.49 -10.24
N LEU A 66 -17.98 -12.27 -9.80
CA LEU A 66 -17.64 -11.28 -8.78
C LEU A 66 -17.44 -9.87 -9.34
N GLY A 67 -17.30 -9.73 -10.67
CA GLY A 67 -17.13 -8.44 -11.32
C GLY A 67 -15.66 -7.96 -11.37
N ASN A 68 -15.46 -6.65 -11.26
CA ASN A 68 -14.13 -6.05 -11.34
C ASN A 68 -13.33 -6.26 -10.04
N ILE A 69 -12.06 -6.61 -10.19
CA ILE A 69 -11.13 -6.65 -9.05
C ILE A 69 -10.92 -5.22 -8.54
N THR A 70 -11.25 -4.98 -7.27
CA THR A 70 -11.07 -3.66 -6.63
C THR A 70 -9.65 -3.46 -6.14
N SER A 71 -9.08 -4.47 -5.45
CA SER A 71 -7.71 -4.43 -4.95
C SER A 71 -7.10 -5.83 -4.86
N VAL A 72 -5.76 -5.87 -4.91
CA VAL A 72 -4.98 -7.09 -4.70
C VAL A 72 -3.86 -6.79 -3.72
N ASP A 73 -3.77 -7.59 -2.66
CA ASP A 73 -2.69 -7.53 -1.69
C ASP A 73 -1.78 -8.75 -1.84
N ILE A 74 -0.54 -8.50 -2.20
CA ILE A 74 0.51 -9.50 -2.46
C ILE A 74 1.58 -9.54 -1.37
N ILE A 75 1.35 -8.92 -0.21
CA ILE A 75 2.32 -8.90 0.88
C ILE A 75 2.70 -10.32 1.35
N ASN A 76 1.75 -11.25 1.27
CA ASN A 76 1.97 -12.67 1.48
C ASN A 76 1.74 -13.44 0.17
N PRO A 77 2.80 -13.84 -0.56
CA PRO A 77 2.66 -14.55 -1.83
C PRO A 77 2.02 -15.94 -1.73
N PHE A 78 1.91 -16.50 -0.51
CA PHE A 78 1.24 -17.78 -0.24
C PHE A 78 -0.22 -17.61 0.21
N ASN A 79 -0.66 -16.37 0.37
CA ASN A 79 -2.03 -16.01 0.71
C ASN A 79 -2.34 -14.63 0.12
N VAL A 80 -2.43 -14.58 -1.21
CA VAL A 80 -2.77 -13.38 -1.96
C VAL A 80 -4.24 -13.06 -1.72
N VAL A 81 -4.54 -11.82 -1.36
CA VAL A 81 -5.91 -11.35 -1.11
C VAL A 81 -6.40 -10.56 -2.32
N VAL A 82 -7.50 -11.01 -2.92
CA VAL A 82 -8.18 -10.31 -4.02
C VAL A 82 -9.53 -9.84 -3.51
N PHE A 83 -9.83 -8.56 -3.60
CA PHE A 83 -11.07 -8.00 -3.12
C PHE A 83 -11.94 -7.48 -4.25
N TYR A 84 -13.23 -7.77 -4.16
CA TYR A 84 -14.31 -7.36 -5.06
C TYR A 84 -15.34 -6.55 -4.26
N ALA A 85 -15.28 -5.22 -4.36
CA ALA A 85 -16.17 -4.35 -3.61
C ALA A 85 -17.63 -4.47 -4.08
N ASP A 86 -17.86 -4.61 -5.39
CA ASP A 86 -19.21 -4.69 -5.97
C ASP A 86 -20.02 -5.86 -5.40
N THR A 87 -19.37 -6.97 -5.10
CA THR A 87 -19.99 -8.18 -4.52
C THR A 87 -19.66 -8.37 -3.04
N ASN A 88 -18.91 -7.42 -2.44
CA ASN A 88 -18.51 -7.45 -1.04
C ASN A 88 -17.81 -8.77 -0.68
N THR A 89 -16.90 -9.22 -1.53
CA THR A 89 -16.27 -10.56 -1.45
C THR A 89 -14.74 -10.46 -1.51
N ALA A 90 -14.07 -11.18 -0.62
CA ALA A 90 -12.64 -11.41 -0.69
C ALA A 90 -12.34 -12.85 -1.12
N ILE A 91 -11.32 -13.00 -1.97
CA ILE A 91 -10.78 -14.27 -2.42
C ILE A 91 -9.37 -14.41 -1.88
N LEU A 92 -9.05 -15.54 -1.27
CA LEU A 92 -7.71 -15.90 -0.86
C LEU A 92 -7.14 -16.91 -1.85
N LEU A 93 -5.95 -16.62 -2.38
CA LEU A 93 -5.28 -17.46 -3.38
C LEU A 93 -3.92 -17.92 -2.88
N ASP A 94 -3.53 -19.11 -3.30
CA ASP A 94 -2.18 -19.65 -3.06
C ASP A 94 -1.12 -19.02 -4.00
N ASN A 95 0.10 -19.52 -3.91
CA ASN A 95 1.22 -19.05 -4.71
C ASN A 95 1.13 -19.40 -6.21
N LYS A 96 0.14 -20.17 -6.63
CA LYS A 96 -0.19 -20.48 -8.03
C LYS A 96 -1.50 -19.84 -8.49
N LEU A 97 -2.03 -18.92 -7.68
CA LEU A 97 -3.34 -18.31 -7.85
C LEU A 97 -4.50 -19.32 -7.85
N SER A 98 -4.34 -20.45 -7.15
CA SER A 98 -5.44 -21.39 -6.91
C SER A 98 -6.25 -20.92 -5.70
N LEU A 99 -7.57 -21.12 -5.75
CA LEU A 99 -8.49 -20.73 -4.69
C LEU A 99 -8.17 -21.46 -3.38
N ILE A 100 -7.91 -20.71 -2.31
CA ILE A 100 -7.84 -21.23 -0.93
C ILE A 100 -9.20 -21.07 -0.25
N GLU A 101 -9.79 -19.86 -0.31
CA GLU A 101 -11.01 -19.53 0.39
C GLU A 101 -11.74 -18.36 -0.28
N GLN A 102 -13.07 -18.38 -0.24
CA GLN A 102 -13.93 -17.27 -0.65
C GLN A 102 -14.71 -16.79 0.57
N ILE A 103 -14.63 -15.50 0.85
CA ILE A 103 -15.28 -14.85 1.98
C ILE A 103 -16.27 -13.83 1.44
N ASN A 104 -17.56 -14.15 1.53
CA ASN A 104 -18.61 -13.20 1.19
C ASN A 104 -19.08 -12.50 2.48
N PHE A 105 -18.77 -11.22 2.62
CA PHE A 105 -19.07 -10.43 3.81
C PHE A 105 -20.59 -10.20 3.98
N ASN A 106 -21.39 -10.36 2.93
CA ASN A 106 -22.85 -10.29 3.04
C ASN A 106 -23.46 -11.50 3.76
N LEU A 107 -22.71 -12.60 3.91
CA LEU A 107 -23.16 -13.81 4.58
C LEU A 107 -22.70 -13.90 6.04
N LEU A 108 -21.95 -12.91 6.52
CA LEU A 108 -21.54 -12.88 7.92
C LEU A 108 -22.72 -12.50 8.82
N ALA A 109 -22.70 -12.97 10.08
CA ALA A 109 -23.74 -12.66 11.07
C ALA A 109 -23.91 -11.14 11.27
N ASP A 110 -22.80 -10.43 11.23
CA ASP A 110 -22.71 -8.97 11.23
C ASP A 110 -22.41 -8.49 9.81
N VAL A 111 -23.45 -8.37 8.98
CA VAL A 111 -23.30 -7.86 7.61
C VAL A 111 -22.73 -6.46 7.66
N ALA A 112 -21.70 -6.22 6.85
CA ALA A 112 -21.02 -4.94 6.76
C ALA A 112 -20.63 -4.66 5.31
N ASN A 113 -20.79 -3.44 4.86
CA ASN A 113 -20.27 -2.99 3.58
C ASN A 113 -18.78 -2.70 3.70
N ILE A 114 -17.96 -3.58 3.15
CA ILE A 114 -16.51 -3.46 3.23
C ILE A 114 -15.99 -2.68 2.01
N SER A 115 -15.22 -1.63 2.24
CA SER A 115 -14.62 -0.83 1.18
C SER A 115 -13.15 -1.12 0.93
N SER A 116 -12.45 -1.77 1.86
CA SER A 116 -11.06 -2.18 1.69
C SER A 116 -10.75 -3.44 2.47
N VAL A 117 -9.93 -4.31 1.86
CA VAL A 117 -9.47 -5.57 2.46
C VAL A 117 -7.97 -5.72 2.21
N SER A 118 -7.21 -6.10 3.24
CA SER A 118 -5.80 -6.45 3.10
C SER A 118 -5.37 -7.51 4.12
N ASN A 119 -4.21 -8.12 3.90
CA ASN A 119 -3.69 -9.19 4.75
C ASN A 119 -3.17 -8.64 6.09
N ALA A 120 -3.56 -9.27 7.20
CA ALA A 120 -3.09 -8.92 8.54
C ALA A 120 -2.23 -10.03 9.18
N GLY A 121 -1.92 -11.09 8.42
CA GLY A 121 -1.21 -12.26 8.94
C GLY A 121 -2.03 -13.09 9.91
N GLY A 122 -1.54 -14.27 10.28
CA GLY A 122 -2.16 -15.13 11.29
C GLY A 122 -3.64 -15.48 11.02
N ASN A 123 -4.01 -15.74 9.78
CA ASN A 123 -5.37 -16.00 9.30
C ASN A 123 -6.33 -14.82 9.51
N LYS A 124 -5.82 -13.58 9.48
CA LYS A 124 -6.61 -12.37 9.67
C LYS A 124 -6.52 -11.46 8.46
N LEU A 125 -7.59 -10.70 8.25
CA LEU A 125 -7.70 -9.63 7.27
C LEU A 125 -7.98 -8.32 7.98
N TRP A 126 -7.34 -7.25 7.53
CA TRP A 126 -7.78 -5.90 7.78
C TRP A 126 -9.01 -5.60 6.92
N LEU A 127 -10.06 -5.09 7.52
CA LEU A 127 -11.28 -4.65 6.84
C LEU A 127 -11.54 -3.19 7.19
N PHE A 128 -11.91 -2.39 6.20
CA PHE A 128 -12.53 -1.10 6.47
C PHE A 128 -14.04 -1.20 6.22
N ASN A 129 -14.80 -1.11 7.29
CA ASN A 129 -16.25 -1.14 7.27
C ASN A 129 -16.78 0.25 6.94
N ALA A 130 -17.37 0.43 5.76
CA ALA A 130 -17.87 1.71 5.29
C ALA A 130 -19.14 2.18 6.01
N ASP A 131 -19.94 1.24 6.55
CA ASP A 131 -21.19 1.57 7.25
C ASP A 131 -20.89 2.18 8.64
N SER A 132 -19.99 1.56 9.38
CA SER A 132 -19.58 2.04 10.72
C SER A 132 -18.41 3.01 10.67
N GLN A 133 -17.74 3.18 9.51
CA GLN A 133 -16.52 3.96 9.33
C GLN A 133 -15.40 3.49 10.26
N GLN A 134 -15.25 2.19 10.44
CA GLN A 134 -14.30 1.62 11.38
C GLN A 134 -13.34 0.66 10.70
N LEU A 135 -12.11 0.64 11.23
CA LEU A 135 -11.13 -0.40 10.93
C LEU A 135 -11.44 -1.61 11.80
N GLU A 136 -11.52 -2.76 11.18
CA GLU A 136 -11.80 -4.05 11.80
C GLU A 136 -10.71 -5.07 11.47
N LEU A 137 -10.55 -6.06 12.33
CA LEU A 137 -9.67 -7.21 12.13
C LEU A 137 -10.53 -8.48 12.12
N TYR A 138 -10.61 -9.13 10.99
CA TYR A 138 -11.43 -10.33 10.79
C TYR A 138 -10.56 -11.58 10.70
N ASN A 139 -10.82 -12.57 11.56
CA ASN A 139 -10.21 -13.88 11.47
C ASN A 139 -11.13 -14.82 10.69
N TYR A 140 -10.69 -15.20 9.48
CA TYR A 140 -11.50 -15.99 8.55
C TYR A 140 -11.57 -17.48 8.91
N ARG A 141 -10.71 -17.99 9.82
CA ARG A 141 -10.76 -19.39 10.25
C ARG A 141 -11.84 -19.65 11.30
N ASN A 142 -12.12 -18.70 12.15
CA ASN A 142 -13.12 -18.84 13.22
C ASN A 142 -14.28 -17.85 13.11
N ASN A 143 -14.33 -17.08 12.04
CA ASN A 143 -15.36 -16.07 11.75
C ASN A 143 -15.54 -15.04 12.88
N THR A 144 -14.44 -14.62 13.50
CA THR A 144 -14.49 -13.60 14.54
C THR A 144 -13.98 -12.26 14.03
N LYS A 145 -14.64 -11.19 14.48
CA LYS A 145 -14.36 -9.81 14.09
C LYS A 145 -14.07 -8.97 15.32
N ASN A 146 -12.97 -8.21 15.28
CA ASN A 146 -12.57 -7.27 16.32
C ASN A 146 -12.53 -5.86 15.78
N ILE A 147 -13.23 -4.93 16.40
CA ILE A 147 -13.16 -3.51 16.06
C ILE A 147 -11.84 -2.95 16.56
N ILE A 148 -11.09 -2.32 15.65
CA ILE A 148 -9.75 -1.77 15.91
C ILE A 148 -9.79 -0.27 16.15
N SER A 149 -10.67 0.45 15.46
CA SER A 149 -10.74 1.91 15.58
C SER A 149 -12.08 2.40 16.09
N LEU A 150 -12.10 3.57 16.69
CA LEU A 150 -13.32 4.38 16.76
C LEU A 150 -13.77 4.78 15.34
N PRO A 151 -15.02 5.18 15.14
CA PRO A 151 -15.46 5.69 13.85
C PRO A 151 -14.56 6.83 13.35
N ILE A 152 -14.10 6.72 12.11
CA ILE A 152 -13.26 7.70 11.44
C ILE A 152 -14.21 8.65 10.70
N ALA A 153 -14.31 9.89 11.16
CA ALA A 153 -15.29 10.86 10.65
C ALA A 153 -15.06 11.32 9.20
N GLU A 154 -14.00 10.82 8.57
CA GLU A 154 -13.60 11.18 7.21
C GLU A 154 -13.72 9.98 6.28
N ILE A 155 -14.02 10.23 5.01
CA ILE A 155 -14.08 9.19 3.98
C ILE A 155 -12.69 8.57 3.81
N LEU A 156 -12.63 7.25 3.69
CA LEU A 156 -11.42 6.53 3.30
C LEU A 156 -11.02 6.94 1.88
N THR A 157 -9.82 7.51 1.72
CA THR A 157 -9.25 7.80 0.39
C THR A 157 -8.47 6.60 -0.14
N ASP A 158 -7.60 6.04 0.69
CA ASP A 158 -6.80 4.85 0.36
C ASP A 158 -6.31 4.18 1.64
N GLN A 159 -5.91 2.92 1.55
CA GLN A 159 -5.43 2.11 2.66
C GLN A 159 -4.27 1.24 2.21
N THR A 160 -3.27 1.13 3.07
CA THR A 160 -2.22 0.12 2.95
C THR A 160 -1.94 -0.49 4.30
N SER A 161 -1.39 -1.70 4.34
CA SER A 161 -1.07 -2.37 5.60
C SER A 161 0.20 -3.20 5.48
N ASP A 162 0.72 -3.53 6.64
CA ASP A 162 1.59 -4.68 6.84
C ASP A 162 0.94 -5.61 7.89
N PHE A 163 1.66 -6.66 8.32
CA PHE A 163 1.10 -7.61 9.27
C PHE A 163 0.86 -7.04 10.67
N ASN A 164 1.43 -5.88 10.99
CA ASN A 164 1.37 -5.28 12.34
C ASN A 164 0.59 -3.96 12.35
N TYR A 165 0.58 -3.24 11.22
CA TYR A 165 0.02 -1.90 11.13
C TYR A 165 -0.91 -1.76 9.93
N ASN A 166 -1.91 -0.91 10.12
CA ASN A 166 -2.77 -0.43 9.05
C ASN A 166 -2.65 1.09 8.96
N TYR A 167 -2.51 1.58 7.74
CA TYR A 167 -2.31 2.99 7.40
C TYR A 167 -3.51 3.45 6.59
N ILE A 168 -4.31 4.33 7.18
CA ILE A 168 -5.51 4.90 6.57
C ILE A 168 -5.19 6.30 6.09
N LEU A 169 -5.40 6.55 4.81
CA LEU A 169 -5.36 7.87 4.20
C LEU A 169 -6.78 8.42 4.11
N THR A 170 -6.96 9.61 4.66
CA THR A 170 -8.18 10.41 4.54
C THR A 170 -7.90 11.69 3.76
N PRO A 171 -8.89 12.50 3.37
CA PRO A 171 -8.66 13.78 2.71
C PRO A 171 -7.77 14.75 3.49
N THR A 172 -7.73 14.65 4.84
CA THR A 172 -7.01 15.60 5.69
C THR A 172 -5.91 15.00 6.55
N SER A 173 -5.79 13.67 6.63
CA SER A 173 -4.85 13.02 7.55
C SER A 173 -4.43 11.62 7.13
N ILE A 174 -3.34 11.16 7.73
CA ILE A 174 -2.89 9.76 7.71
C ILE A 174 -2.99 9.24 9.13
N LYS A 175 -3.71 8.14 9.33
CA LYS A 175 -3.90 7.49 10.62
C LYS A 175 -3.23 6.11 10.62
N VAL A 176 -2.50 5.78 11.68
CA VAL A 176 -1.79 4.51 11.82
C VAL A 176 -2.35 3.74 13.02
N TYR A 177 -2.78 2.51 12.78
CA TYR A 177 -3.33 1.61 13.78
C TYR A 177 -2.49 0.34 13.89
N THR A 178 -2.46 -0.29 15.08
CA THR A 178 -1.84 -1.61 15.27
C THR A 178 -2.87 -2.73 15.27
N VAL A 179 -2.43 -3.97 15.04
CA VAL A 179 -3.26 -5.19 15.16
C VAL A 179 -3.82 -5.42 16.58
N PHE A 180 -3.24 -4.77 17.59
CA PHE A 180 -3.70 -4.87 18.99
C PHE A 180 -4.80 -3.85 19.34
N GLY A 181 -5.18 -3.00 18.37
CA GLY A 181 -6.09 -1.88 18.58
C GLY A 181 -5.36 -0.61 18.98
N GLY A 182 -6.05 0.50 18.74
CA GLY A 182 -5.57 1.83 19.10
C GLY A 182 -4.86 2.58 17.98
N LEU A 183 -5.13 3.88 17.95
CA LEU A 183 -4.47 4.84 17.08
C LEU A 183 -3.06 5.11 17.63
N VAL A 184 -2.04 4.72 16.86
CA VAL A 184 -0.63 4.98 17.22
C VAL A 184 -0.23 6.39 16.85
N LYS A 185 -0.73 6.86 15.68
CA LYS A 185 -0.31 8.12 15.09
C LYS A 185 -1.41 8.71 14.21
N SER A 186 -1.52 10.04 14.23
CA SER A 186 -2.31 10.79 13.27
C SER A 186 -1.45 11.96 12.75
N ILE A 187 -1.24 11.99 11.43
CA ILE A 187 -0.38 12.97 10.76
C ILE A 187 -1.28 13.82 9.85
N PRO A 188 -1.39 15.13 10.07
CA PRO A 188 -2.11 16.03 9.16
C PRO A 188 -1.48 16.00 7.78
N PHE A 189 -2.29 15.69 6.76
CA PHE A 189 -1.87 15.69 5.36
C PHE A 189 -3.07 15.88 4.46
N GLN A 190 -3.11 16.97 3.70
CA GLN A 190 -4.26 17.30 2.84
C GLN A 190 -4.01 16.88 1.40
N GLY A 191 -5.05 16.29 0.79
CA GLY A 191 -5.09 15.99 -0.64
C GLY A 191 -4.22 14.81 -1.07
N GLY A 192 -3.91 13.87 -0.15
CA GLY A 192 -3.29 12.59 -0.50
C GLY A 192 -4.21 11.76 -1.39
N GLN A 193 -3.65 11.09 -2.38
CA GLN A 193 -4.38 10.30 -3.38
C GLN A 193 -4.10 8.81 -3.25
N LYS A 194 -2.89 8.42 -2.86
CA LYS A 194 -2.47 7.03 -2.70
C LYS A 194 -1.48 6.91 -1.55
N ILE A 195 -1.58 5.82 -0.79
CA ILE A 195 -0.64 5.50 0.29
C ILE A 195 -0.06 4.11 0.08
N ILE A 196 1.25 3.97 0.23
CA ILE A 196 1.94 2.68 0.15
C ILE A 196 2.91 2.53 1.31
N THR A 197 3.15 1.30 1.71
CA THR A 197 4.14 0.98 2.74
C THR A 197 5.09 -0.11 2.30
N HIS A 198 6.32 -0.03 2.76
CA HIS A 198 7.30 -1.10 2.62
C HIS A 198 8.29 -1.07 3.79
N LYS A 199 8.40 -2.18 4.53
CA LYS A 199 9.32 -2.33 5.69
C LYS A 199 9.22 -1.18 6.69
N GLY A 200 7.98 -0.77 7.03
CA GLY A 200 7.70 0.31 7.98
C GLY A 200 7.95 1.73 7.46
N ARG A 201 8.40 1.88 6.20
CA ARG A 201 8.43 3.18 5.51
C ARG A 201 7.07 3.44 4.90
N VAL A 202 6.59 4.66 5.01
CA VAL A 202 5.27 5.06 4.49
C VAL A 202 5.45 6.17 3.48
N PHE A 203 4.81 6.00 2.33
CA PHE A 203 4.87 6.94 1.22
C PHE A 203 3.46 7.35 0.81
N VAL A 204 3.31 8.61 0.43
CA VAL A 204 2.03 9.16 -0.02
C VAL A 204 2.23 9.88 -1.34
N VAL A 205 1.30 9.68 -2.26
CA VAL A 205 1.24 10.42 -3.53
C VAL A 205 0.21 11.53 -3.42
N LYS A 206 0.61 12.71 -3.83
CA LYS A 206 -0.25 13.88 -4.00
C LYS A 206 0.23 14.68 -5.22
N ASP A 207 -0.69 15.06 -6.11
CA ASP A 207 -0.42 15.90 -7.29
C ASP A 207 0.76 15.38 -8.13
N ASN A 208 0.80 14.06 -8.36
CA ASN A 208 1.88 13.38 -9.08
C ASN A 208 3.29 13.52 -8.43
N MET A 209 3.33 13.89 -7.16
CA MET A 209 4.54 13.95 -6.33
C MET A 209 4.47 12.89 -5.23
N MET A 210 5.63 12.36 -4.85
CA MET A 210 5.75 11.34 -3.83
C MET A 210 6.41 11.90 -2.58
N TYR A 211 5.78 11.66 -1.44
CA TYR A 211 6.25 12.09 -0.11
C TYR A 211 6.55 10.87 0.74
N GLU A 212 7.60 10.92 1.53
CA GLU A 212 7.90 9.93 2.57
C GLU A 212 7.64 10.53 3.95
N ILE A 213 7.00 9.76 4.83
CA ILE A 213 6.81 10.16 6.23
C ILE A 213 8.05 9.80 7.03
N ILE A 214 8.76 10.81 7.52
CA ILE A 214 9.94 10.65 8.35
C ILE A 214 9.71 11.38 9.67
N LYS A 215 9.72 10.66 10.79
CA LYS A 215 9.58 11.23 12.15
C LYS A 215 8.43 12.24 12.26
N ASP A 216 7.23 11.85 11.81
CA ASP A 216 6.00 12.66 11.85
C ASP A 216 5.96 13.86 10.91
N SER A 217 6.95 14.00 10.05
CA SER A 217 7.01 15.02 9.01
C SER A 217 7.03 14.38 7.63
N LEU A 218 6.52 15.11 6.68
CA LEU A 218 6.53 14.70 5.28
C LEU A 218 7.76 15.26 4.59
N LYS A 219 8.53 14.39 4.00
CA LYS A 219 9.65 14.77 3.16
C LYS A 219 9.30 14.48 1.72
N LEU A 220 9.37 15.50 0.87
CA LEU A 220 9.26 15.33 -0.57
C LEU A 220 10.44 14.49 -1.05
N LEU A 221 10.15 13.36 -1.71
CA LEU A 221 11.18 12.56 -2.34
C LEU A 221 11.62 13.23 -3.63
N SER A 222 12.92 13.43 -3.75
CA SER A 222 13.52 13.92 -4.99
C SER A 222 13.56 12.79 -6.01
N ILE A 223 12.45 12.58 -6.70
CA ILE A 223 12.39 11.69 -7.84
C ILE A 223 12.29 12.61 -9.07
N LYS A 224 13.15 12.42 -10.04
CA LYS A 224 13.04 13.14 -11.32
C LYS A 224 11.86 12.57 -12.12
N THR A 225 10.65 12.66 -11.54
CA THR A 225 9.41 12.14 -12.12
C THR A 225 8.60 13.20 -12.85
N ALA A 226 9.05 14.45 -12.91
CA ALA A 226 8.28 15.58 -13.44
C ALA A 226 7.64 15.35 -14.83
N GLN A 227 7.95 14.24 -15.48
CA GLN A 227 7.40 13.83 -16.79
C GLN A 227 6.71 12.46 -16.76
N ILE A 228 6.63 11.79 -15.60
CA ILE A 228 6.02 10.46 -15.49
C ILE A 228 4.70 10.60 -14.74
N SER A 229 3.58 10.27 -15.38
CA SER A 229 2.29 10.20 -14.69
C SER A 229 2.24 8.95 -13.81
N ILE A 230 2.03 9.14 -12.51
CA ILE A 230 1.93 8.02 -11.56
C ILE A 230 0.51 7.46 -11.65
N GLN A 231 0.35 6.33 -12.34
CA GLN A 231 -0.90 5.58 -12.36
C GLN A 231 -0.95 4.58 -11.20
N ASP A 232 0.06 3.71 -11.15
CA ASP A 232 0.30 2.78 -10.06
C ASP A 232 1.77 2.84 -9.64
N LEU A 233 2.05 2.43 -8.42
CA LEU A 233 3.41 2.42 -7.90
C LEU A 233 3.58 1.38 -6.81
N GLN A 234 4.82 0.93 -6.66
CA GLN A 234 5.24 0.06 -5.56
C GLN A 234 6.64 0.47 -5.10
N VAL A 235 6.86 0.48 -3.79
CA VAL A 235 8.20 0.44 -3.21
C VAL A 235 8.46 -0.99 -2.74
N PHE A 236 9.53 -1.58 -3.25
CA PHE A 236 9.91 -2.94 -2.89
C PHE A 236 11.45 -3.02 -2.81
N GLU A 237 11.95 -3.49 -1.66
CA GLU A 237 13.39 -3.46 -1.32
C GLU A 237 13.98 -2.04 -1.49
N ASP A 238 15.07 -1.91 -2.25
CA ASP A 238 15.68 -0.62 -2.58
C ASP A 238 15.12 -0.01 -3.89
N PHE A 239 14.07 -0.60 -4.47
CA PHE A 239 13.46 -0.17 -5.72
C PHE A 239 12.15 0.58 -5.51
N LEU A 240 11.91 1.55 -6.38
CA LEU A 240 10.61 2.16 -6.63
C LEU A 240 10.22 1.84 -8.07
N TYR A 241 9.05 1.27 -8.23
CA TYR A 241 8.41 1.01 -9.53
C TYR A 241 7.27 2.00 -9.72
N ILE A 242 7.23 2.67 -10.86
CA ILE A 242 6.14 3.58 -11.24
C ILE A 242 5.59 3.11 -12.58
N TYR A 243 4.30 2.87 -12.62
CA TYR A 243 3.56 2.54 -13.84
C TYR A 243 2.84 3.78 -14.38
N ASP A 244 3.00 4.07 -15.69
CA ASP A 244 2.45 5.24 -16.37
C ASP A 244 1.37 4.89 -17.41
N ARG A 245 0.82 3.67 -17.39
CA ARG A 245 -0.09 3.04 -18.36
C ARG A 245 0.58 2.48 -19.61
N LYS A 246 1.85 2.75 -19.84
CA LYS A 246 2.61 2.28 -21.00
C LYS A 246 3.89 1.57 -20.63
N ASN A 247 4.49 2.00 -19.51
CA ASN A 247 5.76 1.48 -19.06
C ASN A 247 5.79 1.35 -17.54
N VAL A 248 6.60 0.41 -17.05
CA VAL A 248 7.09 0.40 -15.68
C VAL A 248 8.47 1.02 -15.66
N HIS A 249 8.61 2.10 -14.89
CA HIS A 249 9.87 2.78 -14.64
C HIS A 249 10.43 2.30 -13.31
N SER A 250 11.64 1.78 -13.33
CA SER A 250 12.35 1.32 -12.13
C SER A 250 13.37 2.35 -11.69
N PHE A 251 13.37 2.64 -10.39
CA PHE A 251 14.31 3.54 -9.73
C PHE A 251 14.96 2.82 -8.58
N VAL A 252 16.22 3.15 -8.31
CA VAL A 252 16.96 2.65 -7.14
C VAL A 252 17.26 3.79 -6.17
N VAL A 253 17.19 3.49 -4.87
CA VAL A 253 17.58 4.45 -3.83
C VAL A 253 19.10 4.63 -3.83
N GLN A 254 19.55 5.84 -4.12
CA GLN A 254 20.94 6.20 -3.87
C GLN A 254 21.13 6.53 -2.39
N LYS A 255 21.89 5.69 -1.69
CA LYS A 255 22.36 6.02 -0.34
C LYS A 255 23.44 7.12 -0.44
N PRO A 256 23.40 8.14 0.41
CA PRO A 256 24.47 9.14 0.42
C PRO A 256 25.81 8.45 0.58
N LYS A 257 26.80 8.83 -0.22
CA LYS A 257 28.18 8.40 0.03
C LYS A 257 28.57 8.89 1.42
N LYS A 258 29.02 7.97 2.26
CA LYS A 258 29.61 8.28 3.57
C LYS A 258 30.88 9.07 3.41
#